data_393bd57d7333dad75a94b3e31f9f142f
#
_entry.id   393bd57d7333dad75a94b3e31f9f142f
#
_cell.length_a   1.000
_cell.length_b   1.000
_cell.length_c   1.000
_cell.angle_alpha   90.00
_cell.angle_beta   90.00
_cell.angle_gamma   90.00
#
_symmetry.space_group_name_H-M   'P 1'
#
loop_
_entity.id
_entity.type
_entity.pdbx_description
1 polymer ?
#
loop_
_entity_poly.entity_id
_entity_poly.type
_entity_poly.pdbx_seq_one_letter_code
_entity_poly.pdbx_strand_id
1 'polypeptide(L)'
;MTNDEREKIYLTKHHSFFEKILIKKRKEILIILKEFLNKKKAINDILDIGTTEDEKNESSNYLIKNLGEDKNYTSISDQSITSNFFSKSLKKSITDNFTQDEIERFKSDLVISNATIEHVGSFENQIKMCSNIISLSKKYFIIITPNRFHPFEFHTKIPIIHWLPKKFYRFILRLLGFKFFADEKNLNLLSEFDLRSIMKKNNQINYEIKYINFFLIKSNLILIGEKN
;
A
#
# COMPACT_ATOMS: atom_id res chain seq x y z
N MET A 1 13.63 13.46 8.86
CA MET A 1 14.11 12.09 9.02
C MET A 1 14.80 11.72 7.72
N THR A 2 16.05 11.31 7.78
CA THR A 2 16.83 10.90 6.61
C THR A 2 16.33 9.55 6.10
N ASN A 3 16.60 9.21 4.82
CA ASN A 3 16.27 7.88 4.28
C ASN A 3 16.90 6.75 5.11
N ASP A 4 18.14 6.95 5.62
CA ASP A 4 18.86 6.04 6.52
C ASP A 4 18.12 5.76 7.84
N GLU A 5 17.44 6.75 8.42
CA GLU A 5 16.66 6.57 9.66
C GLU A 5 15.35 5.82 9.38
N ARG A 6 14.71 6.08 8.24
CA ARG A 6 13.54 5.31 7.78
C ARG A 6 13.93 3.85 7.52
N GLU A 7 14.99 3.61 6.78
CA GLU A 7 15.50 2.25 6.51
C GLU A 7 15.80 1.49 7.79
N LYS A 8 16.48 2.09 8.77
CA LYS A 8 16.77 1.43 10.06
C LYS A 8 15.50 1.04 10.82
N ILE A 9 14.42 1.81 10.73
CA ILE A 9 13.16 1.53 11.44
C ILE A 9 12.36 0.45 10.72
N TYR A 10 12.32 0.47 9.38
CA TYR A 10 11.59 -0.53 8.59
C TYR A 10 12.39 -1.82 8.36
N LEU A 11 13.74 -1.74 8.36
CA LEU A 11 14.66 -2.85 8.16
C LEU A 11 15.18 -3.48 9.47
N THR A 12 14.58 -3.19 10.64
CA THR A 12 14.92 -3.93 11.85
C THR A 12 14.85 -5.41 11.55
N LYS A 13 16.00 -6.11 11.69
CA LYS A 13 16.21 -7.54 11.40
C LYS A 13 14.93 -8.33 11.67
N HIS A 14 14.23 -8.68 10.59
CA HIS A 14 13.09 -9.53 10.70
C HIS A 14 13.59 -10.89 11.22
N HIS A 15 13.05 -11.39 12.32
CA HIS A 15 13.24 -12.79 12.65
C HIS A 15 12.81 -13.61 11.44
N SER A 16 13.59 -14.58 11.01
CA SER A 16 13.35 -15.36 9.79
C SER A 16 11.94 -15.97 9.71
N PHE A 17 11.29 -16.15 10.85
CA PHE A 17 9.90 -16.60 10.95
C PHE A 17 8.88 -15.58 10.45
N PHE A 18 8.99 -14.30 10.89
CA PHE A 18 8.08 -13.24 10.43
C PHE A 18 8.27 -12.93 8.95
N GLU A 19 9.49 -13.00 8.47
CA GLU A 19 9.81 -12.82 7.06
C GLU A 19 9.15 -13.89 6.18
N LYS A 20 9.22 -15.15 6.59
CA LYS A 20 8.51 -16.25 5.92
C LYS A 20 6.99 -16.02 5.86
N ILE A 21 6.39 -15.52 6.94
CA ILE A 21 4.96 -15.18 6.97
C ILE A 21 4.65 -14.06 5.99
N LEU A 22 5.45 -12.99 5.97
CA LEU A 22 5.27 -11.87 5.06
C LEU A 22 5.38 -12.29 3.59
N ILE A 23 6.39 -13.09 3.25
CA ILE A 23 6.58 -13.63 1.90
C ILE A 23 5.38 -14.52 1.51
N LYS A 24 4.92 -15.39 2.41
CA LYS A 24 3.72 -16.21 2.14
C LYS A 24 2.51 -15.32 1.83
N LYS A 25 2.27 -14.27 2.61
CA LYS A 25 1.17 -13.33 2.37
C LYS A 25 1.30 -12.61 1.03
N ARG A 26 2.50 -12.17 0.67
CA ARG A 26 2.75 -11.55 -0.64
C ARG A 26 2.49 -12.52 -1.79
N LYS A 27 2.84 -13.80 -1.65
CA LYS A 27 2.50 -14.83 -2.64
C LYS A 27 0.99 -15.01 -2.80
N GLU A 28 0.24 -15.05 -1.71
CA GLU A 28 -1.23 -15.13 -1.73
C GLU A 28 -1.86 -13.90 -2.42
N ILE A 29 -1.37 -12.70 -2.11
CA ILE A 29 -1.78 -11.46 -2.77
C ILE A 29 -1.44 -11.51 -4.27
N LEU A 30 -0.24 -11.95 -4.62
CA LEU A 30 0.22 -12.05 -6.01
C LEU A 30 -0.68 -12.98 -6.84
N ILE A 31 -1.15 -14.09 -6.27
CA ILE A 31 -2.11 -14.98 -6.93
C ILE A 31 -3.39 -14.22 -7.29
N ILE A 32 -3.96 -13.47 -6.34
CA ILE A 32 -5.18 -12.67 -6.58
C ILE A 32 -4.94 -11.63 -7.69
N LEU A 33 -3.78 -10.96 -7.68
CA LEU A 33 -3.43 -9.98 -8.71
C LEU A 33 -3.28 -10.64 -10.09
N LYS A 34 -2.61 -11.78 -10.18
CA LYS A 34 -2.46 -12.53 -11.44
C LYS A 34 -3.80 -13.04 -11.96
N GLU A 35 -4.66 -13.54 -11.11
CA GLU A 35 -6.03 -13.92 -11.50
C GLU A 35 -6.83 -12.72 -12.02
N PHE A 36 -6.68 -11.55 -11.37
CA PHE A 36 -7.31 -10.32 -11.82
C PHE A 36 -6.80 -9.91 -13.21
N LEU A 37 -5.48 -9.89 -13.44
CA LEU A 37 -4.88 -9.57 -14.73
C LEU A 37 -5.33 -10.55 -15.83
N ASN A 38 -5.38 -11.85 -15.54
CA ASN A 38 -5.83 -12.87 -16.50
C ASN A 38 -7.28 -12.67 -16.91
N LYS A 39 -8.14 -12.22 -16.01
CA LYS A 39 -9.56 -11.90 -16.29
C LYS A 39 -9.74 -10.61 -17.07
N LYS A 40 -8.83 -9.64 -16.88
CA LYS A 40 -8.89 -8.28 -17.46
C LYS A 40 -7.79 -8.11 -18.52
N LYS A 41 -7.91 -8.83 -19.66
CA LYS A 41 -6.88 -8.98 -20.72
C LYS A 41 -6.36 -7.69 -21.35
N ALA A 42 -7.01 -6.54 -21.15
CA ALA A 42 -6.63 -5.25 -21.75
C ALA A 42 -5.73 -4.38 -20.86
N ILE A 43 -5.06 -4.95 -19.84
CA ILE A 43 -4.15 -4.21 -18.96
C ILE A 43 -2.73 -4.38 -19.50
N ASN A 44 -2.14 -3.29 -19.97
CA ASN A 44 -0.75 -3.22 -20.47
C ASN A 44 0.10 -2.30 -19.61
N ASP A 45 -0.43 -1.14 -19.21
CA ASP A 45 0.25 -0.14 -18.40
C ASP A 45 -0.13 -0.30 -16.93
N ILE A 46 0.87 -0.44 -16.07
CA ILE A 46 0.70 -0.57 -14.62
C ILE A 46 1.51 0.50 -13.90
N LEU A 47 0.84 1.28 -13.04
CA LEU A 47 1.48 2.26 -12.18
C LEU A 47 1.56 1.71 -10.74
N ASP A 48 2.76 1.68 -10.19
CA ASP A 48 3.02 1.34 -8.78
C ASP A 48 3.12 2.61 -7.92
N ILE A 49 2.35 2.65 -6.84
CA ILE A 49 2.34 3.78 -5.89
C ILE A 49 2.97 3.35 -4.57
N GLY A 50 4.02 4.08 -4.16
CA GLY A 50 4.75 3.80 -2.93
C GLY A 50 5.90 2.81 -3.13
N THR A 51 6.43 2.74 -4.35
CA THR A 51 7.67 2.00 -4.67
C THR A 51 8.80 2.40 -3.74
N THR A 52 9.60 1.43 -3.30
CA THR A 52 10.80 1.67 -2.50
C THR A 52 12.07 1.53 -3.33
N GLU A 53 13.11 2.30 -3.02
CA GLU A 53 14.43 2.21 -3.67
C GLU A 53 15.22 0.96 -3.23
N ASP A 54 14.81 0.30 -2.14
CA ASP A 54 15.49 -0.87 -1.62
C ASP A 54 15.38 -2.06 -2.58
N GLU A 55 16.45 -2.37 -3.29
CA GLU A 55 16.59 -3.53 -4.18
C GLU A 55 17.22 -4.76 -3.49
N LYS A 56 17.83 -4.57 -2.30
CA LYS A 56 18.57 -5.64 -1.58
C LYS A 56 17.63 -6.60 -0.86
N ASN A 57 16.44 -6.15 -0.51
CA ASN A 57 15.46 -6.97 0.17
C ASN A 57 14.49 -7.61 -0.84
N GLU A 58 14.52 -8.93 -0.97
CA GLU A 58 13.62 -9.69 -1.85
C GLU A 58 12.14 -9.39 -1.61
N SER A 59 11.81 -8.93 -0.41
CA SER A 59 10.45 -8.56 -0.06
C SER A 59 10.04 -7.16 -0.57
N SER A 60 11.01 -6.29 -0.91
CA SER A 60 10.75 -4.95 -1.41
C SER A 60 10.24 -4.98 -2.85
N ASN A 61 9.17 -4.25 -3.12
CA ASN A 61 8.51 -4.22 -4.42
C ASN A 61 8.10 -5.62 -4.96
N TYR A 62 7.96 -6.62 -4.04
CA TYR A 62 7.76 -8.02 -4.38
C TYR A 62 6.60 -8.24 -5.36
N LEU A 63 5.45 -7.59 -5.13
CA LEU A 63 4.26 -7.77 -5.95
C LEU A 63 4.52 -7.32 -7.38
N ILE A 64 5.02 -6.10 -7.55
CA ILE A 64 5.20 -5.50 -8.87
C ILE A 64 6.29 -6.24 -9.67
N LYS A 65 7.39 -6.63 -9.02
CA LYS A 65 8.49 -7.38 -9.66
C LYS A 65 8.09 -8.80 -10.12
N ASN A 66 7.03 -9.38 -9.53
CA ASN A 66 6.59 -10.75 -9.83
C ASN A 66 5.23 -10.81 -10.57
N LEU A 67 4.68 -9.65 -10.97
CA LEU A 67 3.36 -9.61 -11.56
C LEU A 67 3.34 -10.09 -13.03
N GLY A 68 4.41 -9.86 -13.79
CA GLY A 68 4.62 -10.30 -15.16
C GLY A 68 5.66 -9.43 -15.87
N GLU A 69 6.33 -9.96 -16.89
CA GLU A 69 7.38 -9.25 -17.64
C GLU A 69 6.84 -8.56 -18.91
N ASP A 70 5.62 -8.89 -19.32
CA ASP A 70 4.95 -8.43 -20.54
C ASP A 70 4.22 -7.09 -20.38
N LYS A 71 4.40 -6.39 -19.27
CA LYS A 71 3.72 -5.13 -18.92
C LYS A 71 4.69 -3.95 -18.89
N ASN A 72 4.16 -2.76 -19.14
CA ASN A 72 4.90 -1.52 -18.96
C ASN A 72 4.67 -0.99 -17.54
N TYR A 73 5.74 -0.89 -16.77
CA TYR A 73 5.69 -0.44 -15.38
C TYR A 73 6.17 1.00 -15.24
N THR A 74 5.40 1.79 -14.50
CA THR A 74 5.76 3.15 -14.06
C THR A 74 5.64 3.25 -12.55
N SER A 75 6.27 4.24 -11.92
CA SER A 75 6.21 4.42 -10.47
C SER A 75 6.01 5.86 -10.02
N ILE A 76 5.30 6.04 -8.88
CA ILE A 76 5.24 7.30 -8.13
C ILE A 76 5.59 6.99 -6.69
N SER A 77 6.59 7.69 -6.14
CA SER A 77 7.06 7.51 -4.78
C SER A 77 7.58 8.83 -4.20
N ASP A 78 7.59 8.96 -2.88
CA ASP A 78 8.29 10.05 -2.17
C ASP A 78 9.82 9.87 -2.19
N GLN A 79 10.29 8.69 -2.61
CA GLN A 79 11.70 8.36 -2.82
C GLN A 79 12.12 8.57 -4.29
N SER A 80 13.42 8.76 -4.52
CA SER A 80 13.97 8.74 -5.88
C SER A 80 14.17 7.29 -6.29
N ILE A 81 13.44 6.84 -7.30
CA ILE A 81 13.54 5.47 -7.82
C ILE A 81 14.46 5.48 -9.03
N THR A 82 15.57 4.75 -8.94
CA THR A 82 16.61 4.65 -10.00
C THR A 82 16.59 3.30 -10.72
N SER A 83 15.74 2.38 -10.27
CA SER A 83 15.62 1.04 -10.86
C SER A 83 15.17 1.08 -12.32
N ASN A 84 15.91 0.39 -13.18
CA ASN A 84 15.61 0.23 -14.62
C ASN A 84 14.35 -0.63 -14.89
N PHE A 85 13.75 -1.20 -13.84
CA PHE A 85 12.49 -1.94 -13.95
C PHE A 85 11.33 -1.03 -14.39
N PHE A 86 11.36 0.23 -13.99
CA PHE A 86 10.31 1.20 -14.34
C PHE A 86 10.71 2.03 -15.56
N SER A 87 9.84 2.07 -16.57
CA SER A 87 10.03 2.89 -17.76
C SER A 87 10.02 4.39 -17.47
N LYS A 88 9.29 4.80 -16.41
CA LYS A 88 9.23 6.16 -15.88
C LYS A 88 9.00 6.14 -14.39
N SER A 89 9.62 7.07 -13.68
CA SER A 89 9.43 7.29 -12.25
C SER A 89 9.21 8.76 -11.93
N LEU A 90 8.34 9.06 -10.98
CA LEU A 90 8.09 10.40 -10.47
C LEU A 90 8.33 10.43 -8.96
N LYS A 91 9.26 11.28 -8.52
CA LYS A 91 9.45 11.56 -7.10
C LYS A 91 8.43 12.57 -6.63
N LYS A 92 7.35 12.09 -6.03
CA LYS A 92 6.25 12.93 -5.52
C LYS A 92 5.43 12.14 -4.49
N SER A 93 4.97 12.83 -3.43
CA SER A 93 4.03 12.21 -2.51
C SER A 93 2.69 11.97 -3.22
N ILE A 94 2.11 10.79 -3.00
CA ILE A 94 0.78 10.48 -3.53
C ILE A 94 -0.33 11.36 -2.92
N THR A 95 -0.04 12.06 -1.83
CA THR A 95 -0.95 13.02 -1.21
C THR A 95 -0.78 14.46 -1.71
N ASP A 96 0.17 14.73 -2.61
CA ASP A 96 0.34 16.04 -3.22
C ASP A 96 -0.75 16.33 -4.27
N ASN A 97 -0.80 17.57 -4.75
CA ASN A 97 -1.64 17.92 -5.90
C ASN A 97 -0.91 17.55 -7.19
N PHE A 98 -1.56 16.79 -8.05
CA PHE A 98 -1.03 16.46 -9.37
C PHE A 98 -1.53 17.48 -10.39
N THR A 99 -0.62 17.93 -11.28
CA THR A 99 -1.01 18.72 -12.44
C THR A 99 -1.68 17.82 -13.48
N GLN A 100 -2.42 18.42 -14.42
CA GLN A 100 -3.05 17.66 -15.50
C GLN A 100 -2.01 16.92 -16.33
N ASP A 101 -0.86 17.54 -16.61
CA ASP A 101 0.23 16.93 -17.37
C ASP A 101 0.84 15.72 -16.64
N GLU A 102 1.01 15.81 -15.31
CA GLU A 102 1.49 14.67 -14.51
C GLU A 102 0.47 13.52 -14.52
N ILE A 103 -0.83 13.83 -14.40
CA ILE A 103 -1.89 12.82 -14.49
C ILE A 103 -1.84 12.13 -15.85
N GLU A 104 -1.88 12.85 -16.96
CA GLU A 104 -1.86 12.27 -18.30
C GLU A 104 -0.59 11.45 -18.56
N ARG A 105 0.57 11.91 -18.06
CA ARG A 105 1.86 11.23 -18.23
C ARG A 105 1.95 9.89 -17.50
N PHE A 106 1.28 9.77 -16.33
CA PHE A 106 1.35 8.58 -15.46
C PHE A 106 0.05 7.77 -15.43
N LYS A 107 -1.00 8.23 -16.13
CA LYS A 107 -2.28 7.53 -16.21
C LYS A 107 -2.11 6.14 -16.81
N SER A 108 -2.51 5.12 -16.07
CA SER A 108 -2.25 3.71 -16.40
C SER A 108 -3.53 2.89 -16.38
N ASP A 109 -3.56 1.77 -17.11
CA ASP A 109 -4.72 0.87 -17.16
C ASP A 109 -5.07 0.34 -15.78
N LEU A 110 -4.04 0.07 -14.97
CA LEU A 110 -4.14 -0.37 -13.59
C LEU A 110 -3.17 0.44 -12.70
N VAL A 111 -3.67 0.97 -11.60
CA VAL A 111 -2.86 1.57 -10.54
C VAL A 111 -2.84 0.63 -9.34
N ILE A 112 -1.67 0.24 -8.87
CA ILE A 112 -1.49 -0.62 -7.69
C ILE A 112 -0.80 0.16 -6.58
N SER A 113 -1.27 0.00 -5.35
CA SER A 113 -0.57 0.47 -4.15
C SER A 113 -0.61 -0.61 -3.08
N ASN A 114 0.56 -0.96 -2.56
CA ASN A 114 0.69 -2.00 -1.54
C ASN A 114 1.39 -1.48 -0.30
N ALA A 115 0.74 -1.58 0.85
CA ALA A 115 1.26 -1.17 2.15
C ALA A 115 1.78 0.28 2.18
N THR A 116 1.02 1.21 1.59
CA THR A 116 1.37 2.63 1.49
C THR A 116 0.32 3.51 2.18
N ILE A 117 -0.97 3.19 2.04
CA ILE A 117 -2.06 4.03 2.52
C ILE A 117 -2.04 4.22 4.05
N GLU A 118 -1.54 3.26 4.80
CA GLU A 118 -1.37 3.36 6.25
C GLU A 118 -0.23 4.32 6.67
N HIS A 119 0.63 4.73 5.72
CA HIS A 119 1.80 5.59 5.93
C HIS A 119 1.64 7.02 5.43
N VAL A 120 0.49 7.38 4.87
CA VAL A 120 0.27 8.74 4.35
C VAL A 120 -0.28 9.72 5.40
N GLY A 121 -0.41 9.28 6.66
CA GLY A 121 -0.79 10.14 7.78
C GLY A 121 -2.29 10.16 8.07
N SER A 122 -2.90 11.35 8.06
CA SER A 122 -4.29 11.53 8.49
C SER A 122 -5.32 10.80 7.61
N PHE A 123 -6.54 10.65 8.11
CA PHE A 123 -7.62 10.06 7.32
C PHE A 123 -7.94 10.89 6.07
N GLU A 124 -7.80 12.21 6.13
CA GLU A 124 -7.95 13.13 4.99
C GLU A 124 -6.89 12.85 3.93
N ASN A 125 -5.64 12.60 4.34
CA ASN A 125 -4.56 12.19 3.42
C ASN A 125 -4.85 10.83 2.77
N GLN A 126 -5.43 9.88 3.52
CA GLN A 126 -5.84 8.58 2.98
C GLN A 126 -6.95 8.75 1.93
N ILE A 127 -7.91 9.64 2.15
CA ILE A 127 -8.93 10.00 1.14
C ILE A 127 -8.27 10.64 -0.08
N LYS A 128 -7.36 11.60 0.12
CA LYS A 128 -6.65 12.29 -0.96
C LYS A 128 -5.81 11.33 -1.79
N MET A 129 -5.09 10.40 -1.16
CA MET A 129 -4.38 9.33 -1.84
C MET A 129 -5.32 8.51 -2.73
N CYS A 130 -6.47 8.06 -2.21
CA CYS A 130 -7.44 7.31 -3.01
C CYS A 130 -7.96 8.13 -4.20
N SER A 131 -8.27 9.41 -4.00
CA SER A 131 -8.73 10.30 -5.09
C SER A 131 -7.65 10.47 -6.18
N ASN A 132 -6.38 10.61 -5.79
CA ASN A 132 -5.26 10.70 -6.73
C ASN A 132 -5.05 9.36 -7.49
N ILE A 133 -5.12 8.22 -6.79
CA ILE A 133 -5.06 6.90 -7.42
C ILE A 133 -6.17 6.73 -8.46
N ILE A 134 -7.40 7.14 -8.13
CA ILE A 134 -8.53 7.09 -9.06
C ILE A 134 -8.29 8.00 -10.27
N SER A 135 -7.73 9.19 -10.08
CA SER A 135 -7.42 10.12 -11.18
C SER A 135 -6.34 9.56 -12.10
N LEU A 136 -5.32 8.90 -11.55
CA LEU A 136 -4.22 8.25 -12.27
C LEU A 136 -4.63 6.93 -12.93
N SER A 137 -5.76 6.32 -12.58
CA SER A 137 -6.24 5.09 -13.23
C SER A 137 -7.11 5.40 -14.44
N LYS A 138 -6.83 4.74 -15.58
CA LYS A 138 -7.74 4.72 -16.73
C LYS A 138 -8.99 3.92 -16.40
N LYS A 139 -8.84 2.74 -15.84
CA LYS A 139 -9.96 1.84 -15.57
C LYS A 139 -9.91 1.17 -14.20
N TYR A 140 -8.77 0.62 -13.80
CA TYR A 140 -8.67 -0.20 -12.58
C TYR A 140 -7.70 0.38 -11.58
N PHE A 141 -7.98 0.16 -10.30
CA PHE A 141 -7.00 0.37 -9.23
C PHE A 141 -7.14 -0.69 -8.14
N ILE A 142 -6.03 -0.97 -7.48
CA ILE A 142 -5.95 -1.94 -6.38
C ILE A 142 -5.14 -1.32 -5.24
N ILE A 143 -5.75 -1.24 -4.06
CA ILE A 143 -5.11 -0.76 -2.84
C ILE A 143 -5.06 -1.91 -1.84
N ILE A 144 -3.87 -2.25 -1.38
CA ILE A 144 -3.62 -3.35 -0.45
C ILE A 144 -3.07 -2.75 0.85
N THR A 145 -3.67 -3.11 1.98
CA THR A 145 -3.24 -2.61 3.29
C THR A 145 -3.44 -3.68 4.37
N PRO A 146 -2.61 -3.71 5.43
CA PRO A 146 -2.87 -4.53 6.60
C PRO A 146 -4.21 -4.19 7.23
N ASN A 147 -4.95 -5.21 7.68
CA ASN A 147 -6.19 -5.00 8.40
C ASN A 147 -5.90 -4.59 9.85
N ARG A 148 -6.38 -3.44 10.26
CA ARG A 148 -6.26 -2.96 11.64
C ARG A 148 -6.74 -3.96 12.69
N PHE A 149 -7.74 -4.77 12.39
CA PHE A 149 -8.30 -5.73 13.34
C PHE A 149 -7.69 -7.14 13.22
N HIS A 150 -6.56 -7.29 12.53
CA HIS A 150 -5.76 -8.51 12.65
C HIS A 150 -5.07 -8.54 14.03
N PRO A 151 -4.99 -9.69 14.73
CA PRO A 151 -4.41 -9.76 16.08
C PRO A 151 -2.96 -9.29 16.19
N PHE A 152 -2.18 -9.48 15.14
CA PHE A 152 -0.78 -9.03 15.09
C PHE A 152 -0.64 -7.78 14.21
N GLU A 153 -0.05 -6.77 14.79
CA GLU A 153 0.36 -5.56 14.07
C GLU A 153 1.82 -5.75 13.62
N PHE A 154 2.05 -5.70 12.29
CA PHE A 154 3.33 -6.11 11.70
C PHE A 154 4.46 -5.10 11.87
N HIS A 155 4.18 -3.81 12.10
CA HIS A 155 5.19 -2.78 12.28
C HIS A 155 5.79 -2.81 13.69
N THR A 156 4.94 -2.87 14.71
CA THR A 156 5.37 -2.86 16.11
C THR A 156 5.54 -4.28 16.67
N LYS A 157 4.96 -5.28 16.01
CA LYS A 157 4.91 -6.69 16.43
C LYS A 157 4.20 -6.90 17.77
N ILE A 158 3.43 -5.90 18.23
CA ILE A 158 2.68 -5.97 19.48
C ILE A 158 1.26 -6.45 19.17
N PRO A 159 0.78 -7.54 19.81
CA PRO A 159 -0.55 -8.05 19.54
C PRO A 159 -1.63 -7.16 20.17
N ILE A 160 -2.79 -7.06 19.51
CA ILE A 160 -4.10 -6.60 20.02
C ILE A 160 -4.18 -5.12 20.40
N ILE A 161 -3.12 -4.46 20.91
CA ILE A 161 -3.19 -3.08 21.43
C ILE A 161 -3.67 -2.06 20.38
N HIS A 162 -3.46 -2.31 19.11
CA HIS A 162 -3.92 -1.46 17.99
C HIS A 162 -5.43 -1.54 17.75
N TRP A 163 -6.16 -2.44 18.44
CA TRP A 163 -7.63 -2.47 18.46
C TRP A 163 -8.22 -1.36 19.34
N LEU A 164 -7.45 -0.87 20.31
CA LEU A 164 -7.85 0.27 21.13
C LEU A 164 -8.12 1.51 20.25
N PRO A 165 -8.93 2.46 20.76
CA PRO A 165 -9.06 3.76 20.08
C PRO A 165 -7.70 4.35 19.73
N LYS A 166 -7.56 4.90 18.51
CA LYS A 166 -6.24 5.33 17.95
C LYS A 166 -5.42 6.22 18.91
N LYS A 167 -6.09 7.08 19.70
CA LYS A 167 -5.42 7.95 20.70
C LYS A 167 -4.73 7.13 21.81
N PHE A 168 -5.43 6.11 22.36
CA PHE A 168 -4.89 5.24 23.40
C PHE A 168 -3.79 4.33 22.85
N TYR A 169 -3.97 3.76 21.68
CA TYR A 169 -2.94 2.98 21.00
C TYR A 169 -1.65 3.78 20.87
N ARG A 170 -1.71 5.00 20.30
CA ARG A 170 -0.55 5.88 20.15
C ARG A 170 0.09 6.26 21.48
N PHE A 171 -0.71 6.48 22.51
CA PHE A 171 -0.20 6.75 23.87
C PHE A 171 0.63 5.57 24.39
N ILE A 172 0.10 4.35 24.31
CA ILE A 172 0.81 3.13 24.73
C ILE A 172 2.11 2.94 23.92
N LEU A 173 2.07 3.14 22.61
CA LEU A 173 3.27 3.06 21.78
C LEU A 173 4.37 4.03 22.24
N ARG A 174 4.01 5.27 22.64
CA ARG A 174 4.99 6.23 23.19
C ARG A 174 5.61 5.74 24.48
N LEU A 175 4.80 5.17 25.38
CA LEU A 175 5.30 4.60 26.64
C LEU A 175 6.24 3.42 26.43
N LEU A 176 5.97 2.59 25.41
CA LEU A 176 6.80 1.44 25.03
C LEU A 176 8.03 1.82 24.17
N GLY A 177 8.26 3.10 23.90
CA GLY A 177 9.41 3.56 23.13
C GLY A 177 9.22 3.56 21.61
N PHE A 178 8.08 3.12 21.07
CA PHE A 178 7.75 3.11 19.64
C PHE A 178 7.31 4.49 19.13
N LYS A 179 8.08 5.53 19.44
CA LYS A 179 7.74 6.93 19.15
C LYS A 179 7.43 7.18 17.67
N PHE A 180 8.16 6.53 16.76
CA PHE A 180 7.95 6.64 15.32
C PHE A 180 6.55 6.18 14.91
N PHE A 181 6.16 4.97 15.28
CA PHE A 181 4.85 4.40 14.94
C PHE A 181 3.68 4.99 15.76
N ALA A 182 3.99 5.70 16.85
CA ALA A 182 3.02 6.45 17.62
C ALA A 182 2.60 7.77 16.96
N ASP A 183 3.31 8.22 15.94
CA ASP A 183 2.92 9.39 15.14
C ASP A 183 1.99 8.97 14.00
N GLU A 184 0.86 9.67 13.88
CA GLU A 184 -0.12 9.45 12.81
C GLU A 184 0.46 9.60 11.42
N LYS A 185 1.45 10.48 11.27
CA LYS A 185 2.14 10.71 10.01
C LYS A 185 2.86 9.47 9.48
N ASN A 186 3.26 8.56 10.40
CA ASN A 186 4.06 7.40 10.07
C ASN A 186 3.23 6.09 10.05
N LEU A 187 2.16 6.01 10.88
CA LEU A 187 1.30 4.84 10.91
C LEU A 187 -0.15 5.21 11.27
N ASN A 188 -1.06 4.98 10.36
CA ASN A 188 -2.49 5.16 10.55
C ASN A 188 -3.26 3.98 9.94
N LEU A 189 -3.31 2.87 10.67
CA LEU A 189 -3.94 1.61 10.24
C LEU A 189 -5.42 1.79 9.90
N LEU A 190 -5.87 1.08 8.86
CA LEU A 190 -7.24 1.09 8.38
C LEU A 190 -7.95 -0.24 8.66
N SER A 191 -9.24 -0.12 8.91
CA SER A 191 -10.19 -1.23 8.89
C SER A 191 -10.94 -1.28 7.55
N GLU A 192 -11.70 -2.34 7.33
CA GLU A 192 -12.62 -2.41 6.18
C GLU A 192 -13.64 -1.28 6.19
N PHE A 193 -14.12 -0.89 7.38
CA PHE A 193 -15.04 0.25 7.53
C PHE A 193 -14.41 1.56 7.06
N ASP A 194 -13.12 1.78 7.38
CA ASP A 194 -12.40 2.98 6.94
C ASP A 194 -12.28 3.00 5.41
N LEU A 195 -11.92 1.88 4.76
CA LEU A 195 -11.85 1.78 3.30
C LEU A 195 -13.22 2.04 2.65
N ARG A 196 -14.29 1.47 3.18
CA ARG A 196 -15.65 1.73 2.68
C ARG A 196 -16.04 3.20 2.85
N SER A 197 -15.63 3.82 3.95
CA SER A 197 -15.89 5.25 4.21
C SER A 197 -15.13 6.16 3.24
N ILE A 198 -13.89 5.79 2.86
CA ILE A 198 -13.12 6.47 1.83
C ILE A 198 -13.83 6.34 0.48
N MET A 199 -14.27 5.14 0.12
CA MET A 199 -14.92 4.90 -1.18
C MET A 199 -16.29 5.59 -1.31
N LYS A 200 -17.02 5.75 -0.23
CA LYS A 200 -18.29 6.53 -0.23
C LYS A 200 -18.10 7.99 -0.69
N LYS A 201 -16.91 8.57 -0.50
CA LYS A 201 -16.60 9.92 -0.97
C LYS A 201 -16.28 9.98 -2.47
N ASN A 202 -16.13 8.81 -3.12
CA ASN A 202 -15.86 8.66 -4.55
C ASN A 202 -17.04 7.95 -5.25
N ASN A 203 -18.24 8.56 -5.21
CA ASN A 203 -19.56 8.00 -5.49
C ASN A 203 -19.81 7.32 -6.86
N GLN A 204 -18.84 7.31 -7.77
CA GLN A 204 -19.03 6.78 -9.14
C GLN A 204 -18.13 5.57 -9.44
N ILE A 205 -17.58 4.92 -8.41
CA ILE A 205 -16.63 3.84 -8.55
C ILE A 205 -17.26 2.53 -8.07
N ASN A 206 -17.31 1.55 -8.95
CA ASN A 206 -17.62 0.18 -8.55
C ASN A 206 -16.42 -0.41 -7.83
N TYR A 207 -16.59 -1.01 -6.66
CA TYR A 207 -15.48 -1.62 -5.93
C TYR A 207 -15.90 -2.89 -5.18
N GLU A 208 -14.92 -3.75 -4.99
CA GLU A 208 -15.00 -4.90 -4.08
C GLU A 208 -13.84 -4.89 -3.09
N ILE A 209 -14.01 -5.53 -1.94
CA ILE A 209 -12.93 -5.74 -0.97
C ILE A 209 -12.74 -7.23 -0.78
N LYS A 210 -11.57 -7.73 -1.20
CA LYS A 210 -11.09 -9.10 -0.94
C LYS A 210 -10.18 -9.13 0.26
N TYR A 211 -9.91 -10.33 0.78
CA TYR A 211 -9.13 -10.53 1.99
C TYR A 211 -8.09 -11.62 1.80
N ILE A 212 -6.94 -11.45 2.45
CA ILE A 212 -6.04 -12.53 2.79
C ILE A 212 -6.25 -12.88 4.25
N ASN A 213 -6.39 -14.16 4.54
CA ASN A 213 -6.55 -14.64 5.90
C ASN A 213 -5.23 -15.16 6.46
N PHE A 214 -5.05 -14.97 7.77
CA PHE A 214 -4.01 -15.61 8.55
C PHE A 214 -4.64 -16.17 9.81
N PHE A 215 -4.53 -17.50 10.02
CA PHE A 215 -5.26 -18.21 11.08
C PHE A 215 -6.77 -17.88 11.11
N LEU A 216 -7.44 -17.97 9.95
CA LEU A 216 -8.88 -17.69 9.77
C LEU A 216 -9.31 -16.23 10.02
N ILE A 217 -8.38 -15.34 10.34
CA ILE A 217 -8.65 -13.92 10.57
C ILE A 217 -8.13 -13.09 9.38
N LYS A 218 -8.92 -12.12 8.92
CA LYS A 218 -8.56 -11.21 7.82
C LYS A 218 -7.28 -10.44 8.16
N SER A 219 -6.17 -10.73 7.48
CA SER A 219 -4.87 -10.09 7.74
C SER A 219 -4.60 -8.90 6.82
N ASN A 220 -4.98 -9.01 5.55
CA ASN A 220 -4.86 -7.93 4.57
C ASN A 220 -6.20 -7.68 3.90
N LEU A 221 -6.45 -6.41 3.61
CA LEU A 221 -7.58 -5.92 2.83
C LEU A 221 -7.07 -5.57 1.43
N ILE A 222 -7.79 -6.00 0.40
CA ILE A 222 -7.49 -5.74 -1.00
C ILE A 222 -8.71 -5.05 -1.59
N LEU A 223 -8.65 -3.73 -1.69
CA LEU A 223 -9.67 -2.92 -2.35
C LEU A 223 -9.39 -2.92 -3.85
N ILE A 224 -10.32 -3.42 -4.63
CA ILE A 224 -10.28 -3.42 -6.10
C ILE A 224 -11.38 -2.49 -6.60
N GLY A 225 -11.01 -1.46 -7.35
CA GLY A 225 -11.95 -0.51 -7.93
C GLY A 225 -11.93 -0.56 -9.46
N GLU A 226 -13.10 -0.33 -10.05
CA GLU A 226 -13.31 -0.22 -11.50
C GLU A 226 -14.06 1.07 -11.80
N LYS A 227 -13.48 1.91 -12.67
CA LYS A 227 -14.12 3.12 -13.20
C LYS A 227 -15.07 2.73 -14.33
N ASN A 228 -16.22 3.34 -14.33
CA ASN A 228 -17.22 3.21 -15.41
C ASN A 228 -16.74 3.81 -16.72
#